data_08ae955172af6dc1ae964f8a2e2b7381
#
_entry.id   08ae955172af6dc1ae964f8a2e2b7381
#
_cell.length_a   1.000
_cell.length_b   1.000
_cell.length_c   1.000
_cell.angle_alpha   90.00
_cell.angle_beta   90.00
_cell.angle_gamma   90.00
#
_symmetry.space_group_name_H-M   'P 1'
#
loop_
_entity.id
_entity.type
_entity.pdbx_description
1 polymer ?
#
loop_
_entity_poly.entity_id
_entity_poly.type
_entity_poly.pdbx_seq_one_letter_code
_entity_poly.pdbx_strand_id
1 'polypeptide(L)'
;DGYEGSLPRRLSIQWRPQFTLPVEDNLDSRLHETVYTVEYQDILILVLNSTGHLEKQTEYIKQKLSNTDAKWKIVTNHHSVFSPAEGRDFEYARKVWKPLFEKYGVDLVLNGHDHTYARGHVPVKSQNIDQSGSFKTLYVTSVSGPKQYKVDKEQIKNYGADGYKSDKIGEQTQFFQVISVENDKLIYSAYTTLGDLYDKAIITKDFSTGEKTISNSIK
;
A
#
# COMPACT_ATOMS: atom_id res chain seq x y z
N ASP A 1 -13.97 11.63 -10.54
CA ASP A 1 -13.22 10.53 -11.13
C ASP A 1 -14.15 9.38 -11.48
N GLY A 2 -15.05 9.59 -12.49
CA GLY A 2 -16.02 8.60 -12.90
C GLY A 2 -15.38 7.36 -13.54
N TYR A 3 -15.69 6.20 -13.03
CA TYR A 3 -15.23 4.91 -13.54
C TYR A 3 -16.05 4.39 -14.73
N GLU A 4 -17.16 5.02 -15.12
CA GLU A 4 -17.99 4.60 -16.24
C GLU A 4 -18.03 5.68 -17.32
N GLY A 5 -17.54 5.33 -18.53
CA GLY A 5 -17.75 6.11 -19.75
C GLY A 5 -16.73 7.18 -20.09
N SER A 6 -15.63 7.32 -19.36
CA SER A 6 -14.56 8.25 -19.74
C SER A 6 -13.67 7.68 -20.85
N LEU A 7 -13.18 8.55 -21.73
CA LEU A 7 -12.15 8.24 -22.72
C LEU A 7 -11.00 7.44 -22.09
N PRO A 8 -10.38 6.50 -22.83
CA PRO A 8 -9.28 5.72 -22.28
C PRO A 8 -8.22 6.67 -21.72
N ARG A 9 -7.92 6.52 -20.42
CA ARG A 9 -6.93 7.36 -19.75
C ARG A 9 -5.58 7.13 -20.40
N ARG A 10 -5.00 8.20 -20.90
CA ARG A 10 -3.66 8.19 -21.52
C ARG A 10 -2.66 8.74 -20.53
N LEU A 11 -1.48 8.15 -20.55
CA LEU A 11 -0.32 8.70 -19.85
C LEU A 11 -0.07 10.13 -20.36
N SER A 12 0.24 11.05 -19.45
CA SER A 12 0.62 12.41 -19.85
C SER A 12 1.78 12.36 -20.84
N ILE A 13 1.70 13.15 -21.90
CA ILE A 13 2.78 13.30 -22.89
C ILE A 13 4.10 13.80 -22.25
N GLN A 14 4.02 14.41 -21.07
CA GLN A 14 5.17 14.92 -20.33
C GLN A 14 5.78 13.89 -19.39
N TRP A 15 5.16 12.72 -19.19
CA TRP A 15 5.64 11.71 -18.26
C TRP A 15 7.02 11.17 -18.68
N ARG A 16 7.10 10.61 -19.88
CA ARG A 16 8.34 10.01 -20.39
C ARG A 16 9.50 11.01 -20.60
N PRO A 17 9.27 12.28 -21.00
CA PRO A 17 10.34 13.27 -21.01
C PRO A 17 10.90 13.63 -19.63
N GLN A 18 10.12 13.44 -18.56
CA GLN A 18 10.53 13.80 -17.20
C GLN A 18 11.08 12.63 -16.40
N PHE A 19 10.64 11.41 -16.70
CA PHE A 19 10.99 10.22 -15.93
C PHE A 19 11.54 9.14 -16.83
N THR A 20 12.68 8.56 -16.45
CA THR A 20 13.24 7.34 -17.04
C THR A 20 13.02 6.21 -16.05
N LEU A 21 11.92 5.49 -16.22
CA LEU A 21 11.51 4.42 -15.33
C LEU A 21 11.65 3.07 -16.02
N PRO A 22 11.73 1.96 -15.26
CA PRO A 22 11.86 0.63 -15.86
C PRO A 22 10.72 0.30 -16.83
N VAL A 23 11.09 -0.37 -17.91
CA VAL A 23 10.17 -0.96 -18.89
C VAL A 23 10.17 -2.46 -18.69
N GLU A 24 9.00 -3.04 -18.55
CA GLU A 24 8.80 -4.47 -18.36
C GLU A 24 8.26 -5.08 -19.65
N ASP A 25 9.06 -5.87 -20.35
CA ASP A 25 8.75 -6.41 -21.70
C ASP A 25 7.52 -7.33 -21.72
N ASN A 26 7.18 -7.95 -20.59
CA ASN A 26 6.03 -8.83 -20.44
C ASN A 26 4.72 -8.09 -20.09
N LEU A 27 4.75 -6.77 -20.01
CA LEU A 27 3.57 -5.94 -19.78
C LEU A 27 3.04 -5.34 -21.11
N ASP A 28 1.75 -5.02 -21.09
CA ASP A 28 1.14 -4.19 -22.13
C ASP A 28 1.89 -2.85 -22.24
N SER A 29 2.24 -2.44 -23.45
CA SER A 29 3.04 -1.23 -23.71
C SER A 29 2.45 0.06 -23.11
N ARG A 30 1.14 0.08 -22.84
CA ARG A 30 0.45 1.19 -22.16
C ARG A 30 0.79 1.29 -20.68
N LEU A 31 1.34 0.22 -20.11
CA LEU A 31 1.78 0.15 -18.71
C LEU A 31 3.29 0.38 -18.54
N HIS A 32 4.04 0.44 -19.63
CA HIS A 32 5.48 0.74 -19.58
C HIS A 32 5.74 2.04 -18.81
N GLU A 33 6.77 2.04 -17.98
CA GLU A 33 7.17 3.17 -17.11
C GLU A 33 6.13 3.59 -16.05
N THR A 34 5.02 2.85 -15.92
CA THR A 34 3.99 3.10 -14.88
C THR A 34 3.74 1.89 -13.99
N VAL A 35 4.14 0.71 -14.46
CA VAL A 35 4.13 -0.55 -13.70
C VAL A 35 5.50 -1.19 -13.84
N TYR A 36 6.17 -1.38 -12.72
CA TYR A 36 7.53 -1.92 -12.68
C TYR A 36 7.91 -2.41 -11.28
N THR A 37 9.03 -3.10 -11.18
CA THR A 37 9.65 -3.45 -9.90
C THR A 37 11.01 -2.78 -9.75
N VAL A 38 11.35 -2.48 -8.51
CA VAL A 38 12.71 -2.10 -8.10
C VAL A 38 13.13 -3.07 -7.01
N GLU A 39 14.27 -3.71 -7.20
CA GLU A 39 14.90 -4.54 -6.18
C GLU A 39 16.16 -3.85 -5.69
N TYR A 40 16.25 -3.67 -4.38
CA TYR A 40 17.41 -3.10 -3.74
C TYR A 40 17.72 -3.87 -2.47
N GLN A 41 18.89 -4.49 -2.42
CA GLN A 41 19.26 -5.43 -1.36
C GLN A 41 18.17 -6.52 -1.20
N ASP A 42 17.62 -6.67 -0.01
CA ASP A 42 16.58 -7.66 0.31
C ASP A 42 15.14 -7.09 0.18
N ILE A 43 14.94 -5.98 -0.53
CA ILE A 43 13.66 -5.29 -0.66
C ILE A 43 13.19 -5.31 -2.10
N LEU A 44 11.99 -5.83 -2.34
CA LEU A 44 11.23 -5.66 -3.58
C LEU A 44 10.22 -4.51 -3.40
N ILE A 45 10.28 -3.53 -4.28
CA ILE A 45 9.26 -2.48 -4.40
C ILE A 45 8.51 -2.72 -5.71
N LEU A 46 7.21 -3.03 -5.62
CA LEU A 46 6.31 -3.19 -6.75
C LEU A 46 5.47 -1.93 -6.93
N VAL A 47 5.64 -1.26 -8.05
CA VAL A 47 4.91 -0.05 -8.43
C VAL A 47 3.77 -0.43 -9.37
N LEU A 48 2.54 -0.02 -9.06
CA LEU A 48 1.34 -0.34 -9.84
C LEU A 48 0.61 0.92 -10.31
N ASN A 49 0.00 0.81 -11.47
CA ASN A 49 -0.84 1.85 -12.05
C ASN A 49 -2.31 1.64 -11.65
N SER A 50 -2.80 2.39 -10.68
CA SER A 50 -4.17 2.31 -10.22
C SER A 50 -5.15 3.21 -11.00
N THR A 51 -4.72 3.81 -12.12
CA THR A 51 -5.56 4.70 -12.94
C THR A 51 -6.08 4.05 -14.23
N GLY A 52 -5.53 2.91 -14.64
CA GLY A 52 -5.99 2.24 -15.86
C GLY A 52 -5.38 0.85 -16.07
N HIS A 53 -6.02 0.07 -16.93
CA HIS A 53 -5.59 -1.28 -17.31
C HIS A 53 -5.32 -2.20 -16.11
N LEU A 54 -6.18 -2.13 -15.09
CA LEU A 54 -6.00 -2.79 -13.80
C LEU A 54 -5.89 -4.32 -13.95
N GLU A 55 -6.73 -4.88 -14.77
CA GLU A 55 -6.81 -6.33 -15.05
C GLU A 55 -5.52 -6.88 -15.67
N LYS A 56 -4.84 -6.07 -16.50
CA LYS A 56 -3.60 -6.45 -17.18
C LYS A 56 -2.39 -6.53 -16.25
N GLN A 57 -2.50 -6.00 -15.03
CA GLN A 57 -1.44 -6.02 -14.04
C GLN A 57 -1.52 -7.26 -13.14
N THR A 58 -2.64 -7.96 -13.12
CA THR A 58 -2.90 -9.06 -12.18
C THR A 58 -1.87 -10.19 -12.32
N GLU A 59 -1.56 -10.59 -13.55
CA GLU A 59 -0.60 -11.67 -13.79
C GLU A 59 0.84 -11.23 -13.49
N TYR A 60 1.16 -9.99 -13.80
CA TYR A 60 2.45 -9.39 -13.45
C TYR A 60 2.65 -9.34 -11.92
N ILE A 61 1.64 -8.93 -11.15
CA ILE A 61 1.67 -8.93 -9.69
C ILE A 61 1.98 -10.34 -9.17
N LYS A 62 1.26 -11.36 -9.66
CA LYS A 62 1.50 -12.76 -9.27
C LYS A 62 2.93 -13.19 -9.56
N GLN A 63 3.39 -12.96 -10.79
CA GLN A 63 4.71 -13.36 -11.24
C GLN A 63 5.81 -12.71 -10.39
N LYS A 64 5.76 -11.39 -10.19
CA LYS A 64 6.81 -10.67 -9.46
C LYS A 64 6.82 -11.02 -7.98
N LEU A 65 5.66 -11.15 -7.36
CA LEU A 65 5.58 -11.48 -5.93
C LEU A 65 5.89 -12.96 -5.61
N SER A 66 5.65 -13.88 -6.57
CA SER A 66 5.97 -15.31 -6.37
C SER A 66 7.42 -15.68 -6.68
N ASN A 67 8.10 -14.93 -7.54
CA ASN A 67 9.42 -15.28 -8.07
C ASN A 67 10.54 -14.39 -7.50
N THR A 68 10.36 -13.80 -6.35
CA THR A 68 11.39 -12.98 -5.70
C THR A 68 11.89 -13.63 -4.42
N ASP A 69 13.20 -13.56 -4.20
CA ASP A 69 13.87 -13.94 -2.95
C ASP A 69 13.95 -12.78 -1.95
N ALA A 70 13.37 -11.63 -2.29
CA ALA A 70 13.38 -10.45 -1.42
C ALA A 70 12.69 -10.75 -0.08
N LYS A 71 13.37 -10.42 1.00
CA LYS A 71 12.86 -10.60 2.36
C LYS A 71 11.70 -9.67 2.68
N TRP A 72 11.72 -8.47 2.11
CA TRP A 72 10.69 -7.45 2.29
C TRP A 72 10.00 -7.12 0.98
N LYS A 73 8.68 -7.07 0.99
CA LYS A 73 7.85 -6.78 -0.17
C LYS A 73 6.98 -5.56 0.09
N ILE A 74 7.25 -4.49 -0.63
CA ILE A 74 6.51 -3.22 -0.54
C ILE A 74 5.76 -3.01 -1.85
N VAL A 75 4.49 -2.67 -1.79
CA VAL A 75 3.69 -2.29 -2.95
C VAL A 75 3.34 -0.81 -2.84
N THR A 76 3.38 -0.09 -3.95
CA THR A 76 2.90 1.28 -4.02
C THR A 76 2.01 1.50 -5.23
N ASN A 77 0.91 2.18 -5.03
CA ASN A 77 -0.01 2.65 -6.05
C ASN A 77 -0.77 3.89 -5.56
N HIS A 78 -1.31 4.68 -6.48
CA HIS A 78 -1.91 5.97 -6.11
C HIS A 78 -3.20 5.84 -5.29
N HIS A 79 -4.20 5.09 -5.78
CA HIS A 79 -5.51 4.97 -5.09
C HIS A 79 -5.43 4.04 -3.88
N SER A 80 -6.08 4.42 -2.80
CA SER A 80 -6.06 3.66 -1.55
C SER A 80 -6.84 2.36 -1.66
N VAL A 81 -6.23 1.24 -1.25
CA VAL A 81 -6.93 -0.06 -1.17
C VAL A 81 -8.07 0.00 -0.16
N PHE A 82 -7.83 0.67 0.96
CA PHE A 82 -8.83 0.98 1.99
C PHE A 82 -8.93 2.50 2.11
N SER A 83 -9.82 3.08 1.33
CA SER A 83 -9.98 4.52 1.23
C SER A 83 -10.53 5.12 2.53
N PRO A 84 -9.80 6.04 3.20
CA PRO A 84 -10.31 6.72 4.38
C PRO A 84 -11.18 7.94 4.07
N ALA A 85 -11.18 8.44 2.83
CA ALA A 85 -11.86 9.68 2.49
C ALA A 85 -13.32 9.47 2.10
N GLU A 86 -14.19 10.38 2.56
CA GLU A 86 -15.63 10.40 2.25
C GLU A 86 -15.89 10.34 0.73
N GLY A 87 -16.79 9.44 0.32
CA GLY A 87 -17.21 9.29 -1.08
C GLY A 87 -16.16 8.71 -2.01
N ARG A 88 -15.10 8.09 -1.48
CA ARG A 88 -14.04 7.45 -2.26
C ARG A 88 -13.95 5.96 -1.95
N ASP A 89 -13.75 5.17 -2.98
CA ASP A 89 -13.54 3.73 -2.87
C ASP A 89 -12.71 3.19 -4.03
N PHE A 90 -11.90 2.17 -3.78
CA PHE A 90 -11.16 1.44 -4.80
C PHE A 90 -11.42 -0.07 -4.65
N GLU A 91 -12.66 -0.46 -4.86
CA GLU A 91 -13.15 -1.81 -4.69
C GLU A 91 -12.35 -2.84 -5.51
N TYR A 92 -11.92 -2.48 -6.74
CA TYR A 92 -11.13 -3.39 -7.57
C TYR A 92 -9.84 -3.82 -6.88
N ALA A 93 -9.06 -2.90 -6.34
CA ALA A 93 -7.83 -3.25 -5.63
C ALA A 93 -8.13 -4.11 -4.41
N ARG A 94 -9.20 -3.82 -3.70
CA ARG A 94 -9.62 -4.58 -2.53
C ARG A 94 -10.06 -6.00 -2.88
N LYS A 95 -10.80 -6.19 -3.98
CA LYS A 95 -11.29 -7.50 -4.42
C LYS A 95 -10.26 -8.32 -5.19
N VAL A 96 -9.38 -7.69 -5.97
CA VAL A 96 -8.47 -8.39 -6.89
C VAL A 96 -7.03 -8.36 -6.42
N TRP A 97 -6.48 -7.20 -6.04
CA TRP A 97 -5.07 -7.08 -5.70
C TRP A 97 -4.77 -7.46 -4.24
N LYS A 98 -5.62 -7.04 -3.28
CA LYS A 98 -5.46 -7.36 -1.87
C LYS A 98 -5.28 -8.86 -1.61
N PRO A 99 -6.11 -9.77 -2.16
CA PRO A 99 -5.91 -11.22 -1.97
C PRO A 99 -4.54 -11.72 -2.47
N LEU A 100 -4.01 -11.11 -3.53
CA LEU A 100 -2.67 -11.43 -4.04
C LEU A 100 -1.59 -10.92 -3.07
N PHE A 101 -1.73 -9.69 -2.57
CA PHE A 101 -0.80 -9.14 -1.60
C PHE A 101 -0.71 -10.01 -0.35
N GLU A 102 -1.86 -10.44 0.17
CA GLU A 102 -1.90 -11.33 1.35
C GLU A 102 -1.33 -12.72 1.05
N LYS A 103 -1.67 -13.30 -0.12
CA LYS A 103 -1.21 -14.63 -0.52
C LYS A 103 0.31 -14.69 -0.69
N TYR A 104 0.90 -13.66 -1.27
CA TYR A 104 2.34 -13.61 -1.57
C TYR A 104 3.16 -12.86 -0.52
N GLY A 105 2.56 -12.56 0.64
CA GLY A 105 3.25 -12.04 1.81
C GLY A 105 3.77 -10.61 1.66
N VAL A 106 3.03 -9.72 0.99
CA VAL A 106 3.35 -8.29 0.96
C VAL A 106 3.33 -7.74 2.39
N ASP A 107 4.38 -7.01 2.75
CA ASP A 107 4.56 -6.49 4.10
C ASP A 107 3.89 -5.14 4.28
N LEU A 108 4.04 -4.25 3.30
CA LEU A 108 3.55 -2.87 3.35
C LEU A 108 2.98 -2.44 2.01
N VAL A 109 1.81 -1.79 2.04
CA VAL A 109 1.18 -1.13 0.88
C VAL A 109 1.10 0.37 1.16
N LEU A 110 1.66 1.18 0.26
CA LEU A 110 1.69 2.64 0.35
C LEU A 110 0.77 3.25 -0.69
N ASN A 111 -0.15 4.08 -0.24
CA ASN A 111 -1.15 4.75 -1.06
C ASN A 111 -1.20 6.25 -0.79
N GLY A 112 -1.79 6.98 -1.77
CA GLY A 112 -2.11 8.40 -1.68
C GLY A 112 -3.57 8.67 -1.99
N HIS A 113 -3.84 9.63 -2.89
CA HIS A 113 -5.14 9.98 -3.45
C HIS A 113 -6.13 10.63 -2.49
N ASP A 114 -6.32 10.09 -1.31
CA ASP A 114 -7.43 10.44 -0.42
C ASP A 114 -7.20 11.67 0.44
N HIS A 115 -6.02 12.26 0.36
CA HIS A 115 -5.68 13.50 1.06
C HIS A 115 -6.03 13.51 2.55
N THR A 116 -5.93 12.33 3.17
CA THR A 116 -6.06 12.07 4.60
C THR A 116 -4.96 11.12 5.02
N TYR A 117 -4.87 10.82 6.31
CA TYR A 117 -3.98 9.80 6.83
C TYR A 117 -4.77 8.64 7.42
N ALA A 118 -4.45 7.43 7.00
CA ALA A 118 -4.94 6.22 7.66
C ALA A 118 -3.88 5.12 7.58
N ARG A 119 -3.69 4.41 8.69
CA ARG A 119 -2.93 3.18 8.75
C ARG A 119 -3.77 2.09 9.40
N GLY A 120 -3.67 0.91 8.85
CA GLY A 120 -4.31 -0.28 9.39
C GLY A 120 -3.74 -1.54 8.75
N HIS A 121 -4.12 -2.67 9.26
CA HIS A 121 -3.59 -3.97 8.82
C HIS A 121 -4.71 -5.00 8.67
N VAL A 122 -4.39 -6.10 8.00
CA VAL A 122 -5.25 -7.30 7.97
C VAL A 122 -4.67 -8.31 8.95
N PRO A 123 -5.33 -8.54 10.11
CA PRO A 123 -4.84 -9.49 11.10
C PRO A 123 -4.94 -10.94 10.58
N VAL A 124 -4.05 -11.79 11.06
CA VAL A 124 -4.19 -13.24 10.88
C VAL A 124 -5.32 -13.71 11.82
N LYS A 125 -6.33 -14.37 11.26
CA LYS A 125 -7.38 -15.00 12.05
C LYS A 125 -6.79 -16.28 12.68
N SER A 126 -6.45 -16.25 13.96
CA SER A 126 -6.00 -17.41 14.71
C SER A 126 -6.99 -17.72 15.83
N GLN A 127 -7.17 -19.02 16.08
CA GLN A 127 -7.88 -19.51 17.27
C GLN A 127 -6.99 -19.51 18.52
N ASN A 128 -5.68 -19.33 18.35
CA ASN A 128 -4.71 -19.32 19.44
C ASN A 128 -4.41 -17.90 19.92
N ILE A 129 -4.58 -17.67 21.20
CA ILE A 129 -4.36 -16.38 21.90
C ILE A 129 -2.90 -15.89 21.77
N ASP A 130 -1.94 -16.79 21.56
CA ASP A 130 -0.50 -16.47 21.47
C ASP A 130 -0.07 -15.77 20.16
N GLN A 131 -0.97 -15.62 19.20
CA GLN A 131 -0.70 -14.88 17.94
C GLN A 131 -1.24 -13.43 17.98
N SER A 132 -1.34 -12.83 19.14
CA SER A 132 -1.71 -11.42 19.27
C SER A 132 -0.67 -10.54 18.54
N GLY A 133 -1.16 -9.74 17.57
CA GLY A 133 -0.30 -8.89 16.74
C GLY A 133 0.16 -9.51 15.41
N SER A 134 -0.15 -10.78 15.13
CA SER A 134 0.13 -11.37 13.82
C SER A 134 -0.78 -10.79 12.73
N PHE A 135 -0.20 -10.43 11.59
CA PHE A 135 -0.91 -9.80 10.50
C PHE A 135 -0.39 -10.27 9.13
N LYS A 136 -1.19 -10.02 8.09
CA LYS A 136 -0.84 -10.35 6.70
C LYS A 136 -0.15 -9.20 5.99
N THR A 137 -0.79 -8.04 5.94
CA THR A 137 -0.31 -6.86 5.19
C THR A 137 -0.69 -5.59 5.93
N LEU A 138 0.25 -4.64 6.01
CA LEU A 138 0.03 -3.28 6.52
C LEU A 138 -0.33 -2.35 5.35
N TYR A 139 -1.37 -1.56 5.51
CA TYR A 139 -1.83 -0.58 4.52
C TYR A 139 -1.73 0.83 5.09
N VAL A 140 -1.18 1.72 4.29
CA VAL A 140 -1.03 3.13 4.64
C VAL A 140 -1.55 4.00 3.50
N THR A 141 -2.40 4.94 3.83
CA THR A 141 -2.77 6.08 2.98
C THR A 141 -2.24 7.34 3.63
N SER A 142 -1.53 8.17 2.87
CA SER A 142 -0.95 9.39 3.41
C SER A 142 -1.07 10.57 2.47
N VAL A 143 -1.07 11.78 3.04
CA VAL A 143 -1.17 13.05 2.33
C VAL A 143 0.02 13.95 2.66
N SER A 144 0.70 14.43 1.62
CA SER A 144 1.80 15.40 1.76
C SER A 144 1.43 16.80 1.26
N GLY A 145 0.37 16.91 0.46
CA GLY A 145 -0.10 18.18 -0.10
C GLY A 145 -1.06 18.95 0.81
N PRO A 146 -1.32 20.23 0.53
CA PRO A 146 -2.18 21.09 1.36
C PRO A 146 -3.66 20.78 1.22
N LYS A 147 -4.08 20.10 0.15
CA LYS A 147 -5.46 19.69 -0.04
C LYS A 147 -5.81 18.59 0.96
N GLN A 148 -6.91 18.75 1.69
CA GLN A 148 -7.36 17.84 2.71
C GLN A 148 -8.80 17.38 2.42
N TYR A 149 -9.10 16.12 2.74
CA TYR A 149 -10.44 15.57 2.68
C TYR A 149 -10.90 15.16 4.07
N LYS A 150 -12.22 15.05 4.22
CA LYS A 150 -12.84 14.54 5.43
C LYS A 150 -12.73 13.03 5.48
N VAL A 151 -12.44 12.50 6.65
CA VAL A 151 -12.39 11.05 6.90
C VAL A 151 -13.80 10.49 7.12
N ASP A 152 -14.12 9.40 6.43
CA ASP A 152 -15.30 8.59 6.65
C ASP A 152 -15.00 7.45 7.63
N LYS A 153 -15.27 7.71 8.92
CA LYS A 153 -15.03 6.73 9.99
C LYS A 153 -15.94 5.51 9.89
N GLU A 154 -17.15 5.67 9.34
CA GLU A 154 -18.08 4.57 9.15
C GLU A 154 -17.61 3.64 8.03
N GLN A 155 -17.19 4.20 6.90
CA GLN A 155 -16.59 3.43 5.81
C GLN A 155 -15.36 2.64 6.30
N ILE A 156 -14.46 3.27 7.04
CA ILE A 156 -13.29 2.60 7.62
C ILE A 156 -13.71 1.42 8.49
N LYS A 157 -14.73 1.58 9.31
CA LYS A 157 -15.28 0.50 10.16
C LYS A 157 -15.87 -0.63 9.31
N ASN A 158 -16.56 -0.29 8.21
CA ASN A 158 -17.17 -1.26 7.30
C ASN A 158 -16.13 -2.14 6.60
N TYR A 159 -14.91 -1.66 6.39
CA TYR A 159 -13.80 -2.49 5.89
C TYR A 159 -13.39 -3.63 6.82
N GLY A 160 -13.92 -3.67 8.04
CA GLY A 160 -13.83 -4.84 8.91
C GLY A 160 -14.41 -6.11 8.27
N ALA A 161 -15.42 -5.98 7.38
CA ALA A 161 -15.95 -7.10 6.59
C ALA A 161 -14.91 -7.68 5.61
N ASP A 162 -14.00 -6.84 5.11
CA ASP A 162 -12.87 -7.23 4.26
C ASP A 162 -11.63 -7.66 5.08
N GLY A 163 -11.77 -7.75 6.40
CA GLY A 163 -10.72 -8.15 7.35
C GLY A 163 -9.75 -7.04 7.74
N TYR A 164 -10.02 -5.78 7.38
CA TYR A 164 -9.18 -4.65 7.74
C TYR A 164 -9.43 -4.18 9.17
N LYS A 165 -8.36 -3.89 9.90
CA LYS A 165 -8.38 -3.26 11.21
C LYS A 165 -7.63 -1.94 11.13
N SER A 166 -8.31 -0.83 11.40
CA SER A 166 -7.70 0.50 11.47
C SER A 166 -6.91 0.66 12.76
N ASP A 167 -5.68 1.16 12.65
CA ASP A 167 -4.77 1.41 13.78
C ASP A 167 -4.65 2.90 14.11
N LYS A 168 -4.57 3.76 13.09
CA LYS A 168 -4.38 5.21 13.21
C LYS A 168 -5.09 5.96 12.10
N ILE A 169 -5.67 7.10 12.43
CA ILE A 169 -6.32 8.02 11.49
C ILE A 169 -5.83 9.43 11.79
N GLY A 170 -5.63 10.24 10.75
CA GLY A 170 -5.26 11.65 10.85
C GLY A 170 -5.96 12.51 9.81
N GLU A 171 -6.38 13.69 10.24
CA GLU A 171 -7.05 14.69 9.40
C GLU A 171 -6.34 16.04 9.51
N GLN A 172 -6.54 16.90 8.51
CA GLN A 172 -6.14 18.31 8.51
C GLN A 172 -4.63 18.54 8.80
N THR A 173 -3.80 17.58 8.41
CA THR A 173 -2.35 17.63 8.61
C THR A 173 -1.63 16.99 7.44
N GLN A 174 -0.52 17.57 7.05
CA GLN A 174 0.37 17.03 6.03
C GLN A 174 1.43 16.13 6.68
N PHE A 175 1.76 15.03 6.00
CA PHE A 175 2.68 14.03 6.51
C PHE A 175 3.76 13.66 5.49
N PHE A 176 4.92 13.28 5.98
CA PHE A 176 5.91 12.52 5.22
C PHE A 176 6.28 11.25 5.99
N GLN A 177 6.77 10.24 5.26
CA GLN A 177 7.06 8.94 5.83
C GLN A 177 8.54 8.60 5.69
N VAL A 178 9.07 7.96 6.72
CA VAL A 178 10.38 7.32 6.71
C VAL A 178 10.19 5.83 6.96
N ILE A 179 10.73 5.02 6.07
CA ILE A 179 10.72 3.56 6.17
C ILE A 179 12.16 3.10 6.32
N SER A 180 12.46 2.46 7.45
CA SER A 180 13.76 1.87 7.72
C SER A 180 13.64 0.36 7.75
N VAL A 181 14.61 -0.34 7.15
CA VAL A 181 14.70 -1.80 7.18
C VAL A 181 16.00 -2.18 7.89
N GLU A 182 15.87 -2.91 8.98
CA GLU A 182 16.98 -3.33 9.83
C GLU A 182 16.82 -4.81 10.17
N ASN A 183 17.63 -5.68 9.56
CA ASN A 183 17.56 -7.12 9.77
C ASN A 183 16.13 -7.67 9.57
N ASP A 184 15.53 -8.20 10.65
CA ASP A 184 14.19 -8.77 10.72
C ASP A 184 13.08 -7.73 10.96
N LYS A 185 13.40 -6.44 10.93
CA LYS A 185 12.47 -5.34 11.24
C LYS A 185 12.30 -4.38 10.07
N LEU A 186 11.05 -4.03 9.79
CA LEU A 186 10.68 -2.87 8.97
C LEU A 186 9.99 -1.87 9.89
N ILE A 187 10.55 -0.66 9.96
CA ILE A 187 10.06 0.43 10.80
C ILE A 187 9.40 1.46 9.89
N TYR A 188 8.11 1.63 10.05
CA TYR A 188 7.34 2.69 9.42
C TYR A 188 7.17 3.84 10.42
N SER A 189 7.51 5.06 10.01
CA SER A 189 7.33 6.28 10.80
C SER A 189 6.69 7.36 9.95
N ALA A 190 5.62 7.98 10.43
CA ALA A 190 4.99 9.15 9.82
C ALA A 190 5.23 10.39 10.68
N TYR A 191 5.69 11.45 10.05
CA TYR A 191 5.98 12.74 10.67
C TYR A 191 5.08 13.81 10.10
N THR A 192 4.71 14.77 10.93
CA THR A 192 4.09 16.02 10.45
C THR A 192 5.13 16.86 9.69
N THR A 193 4.68 17.83 8.90
CA THR A 193 5.59 18.77 8.22
C THR A 193 6.40 19.65 9.18
N LEU A 194 6.03 19.68 10.46
CA LEU A 194 6.80 20.33 11.52
C LEU A 194 7.89 19.43 12.12
N GLY A 195 7.95 18.16 11.72
CA GLY A 195 8.93 17.19 12.19
C GLY A 195 8.49 16.36 13.39
N ASP A 196 7.27 16.54 13.87
CA ASP A 196 6.74 15.75 14.98
C ASP A 196 6.41 14.33 14.55
N LEU A 197 6.86 13.34 15.29
CA LEU A 197 6.48 11.95 15.07
C LEU A 197 5.00 11.74 15.40
N TYR A 198 4.20 11.47 14.36
CA TYR A 198 2.75 11.30 14.49
C TYR A 198 2.32 9.85 14.64
N ASP A 199 2.98 8.94 13.92
CA ASP A 199 2.64 7.51 13.94
C ASP A 199 3.89 6.67 13.71
N LYS A 200 3.93 5.49 14.36
CA LYS A 200 5.03 4.54 14.21
C LYS A 200 4.52 3.12 14.35
N ALA A 201 4.91 2.27 13.40
CA ALA A 201 4.68 0.84 13.45
C ALA A 201 6.00 0.10 13.20
N ILE A 202 6.23 -0.96 13.96
CA ILE A 202 7.37 -1.85 13.79
C ILE A 202 6.82 -3.21 13.37
N ILE A 203 7.19 -3.64 12.18
CA ILE A 203 6.93 -5.00 11.68
C ILE A 203 8.17 -5.83 12.01
N THR A 204 7.98 -6.95 12.69
CA THR A 204 9.01 -7.99 12.84
C THR A 204 8.60 -9.21 12.03
N LYS A 205 9.54 -9.78 11.27
CA LYS A 205 9.28 -10.90 10.36
C LYS A 205 10.24 -12.04 10.61
N ASP A 206 9.70 -13.22 10.84
CA ASP A 206 10.46 -14.46 10.80
C ASP A 206 10.61 -14.90 9.33
N PHE A 207 11.81 -14.85 8.79
CA PHE A 207 12.08 -15.21 7.39
C PHE A 207 12.02 -16.72 7.12
N SER A 208 12.06 -17.56 8.16
CA SER A 208 11.94 -19.01 8.00
C SER A 208 10.50 -19.47 7.84
N THR A 209 9.56 -18.81 8.51
CA THR A 209 8.13 -19.13 8.49
C THR A 209 7.31 -18.14 7.64
N GLY A 210 7.83 -16.93 7.42
CA GLY A 210 7.12 -15.81 6.82
C GLY A 210 6.11 -15.14 7.77
N GLU A 211 6.05 -15.56 9.03
CA GLU A 211 5.17 -14.94 10.03
C GLU A 211 5.61 -13.52 10.36
N LYS A 212 4.62 -12.65 10.54
CA LYS A 212 4.83 -11.23 10.83
C LYS A 212 4.02 -10.81 12.04
N THR A 213 4.66 -9.98 12.86
CA THR A 213 3.98 -9.30 13.97
C THR A 213 4.13 -7.79 13.83
N ILE A 214 3.15 -7.05 14.33
CA ILE A 214 3.16 -5.59 14.34
C ILE A 214 3.06 -5.08 15.77
N SER A 215 3.89 -4.11 16.10
CA SER A 215 3.79 -3.34 17.34
C SER A 215 3.63 -1.85 17.03
N ASN A 216 2.69 -1.20 17.70
CA ASN A 216 2.44 0.23 17.59
C ASN A 216 3.19 0.94 18.72
N SER A 217 4.12 1.82 18.38
CA SER A 217 5.03 2.46 19.37
C SER A 217 4.52 3.79 19.93
N ILE A 218 3.37 4.28 19.42
CA ILE A 218 2.75 5.53 19.89
C ILE A 218 1.28 5.23 20.18
N LYS A 219 0.86 5.53 21.39
CA LYS A 219 -0.54 5.43 21.83
C LYS A 219 -1.34 6.63 21.37
#